data_147084205ee212b05259287d324399f0
#
_entry.id   147084205ee212b05259287d324399f0
#
_cell.length_a   1.000
_cell.length_b   1.000
_cell.length_c   1.000
_cell.angle_alpha   90.00
_cell.angle_beta   90.00
_cell.angle_gamma   90.00
#
_symmetry.space_group_name_H-M   'P 1'
#
loop_
_entity.id
_entity.type
_entity.pdbx_description
1 polymer ?
#
loop_
_entity_poly.entity_id
_entity_poly.type
_entity_poly.pdbx_seq_one_letter_code
_entity_poly.pdbx_strand_id
1 'polypeptide(L)'
;PLVPSQPWLRVVNARHTPSAWLALDLGPGELGAMALALENPDRIVLLDDALARRTAVAAGLRVWGTLRVLLEAKTRALTPRIEPLLDRLANAGMWGSADLRRRVLSLAGE
;
A
#
# COMPACT_ATOMS: atom_id res chain seq x y z
N PRO A 1 12.93 -7.09 11.58
CA PRO A 1 11.63 -7.45 12.12
C PRO A 1 11.12 -8.73 11.48
N LEU A 2 10.48 -9.54 12.28
CA LEU A 2 9.91 -10.80 11.81
C LEU A 2 8.58 -10.52 11.10
N VAL A 3 8.47 -11.00 9.88
CA VAL A 3 7.20 -10.98 9.16
C VAL A 3 6.39 -12.19 9.64
N PRO A 4 5.12 -11.99 10.08
CA PRO A 4 4.29 -13.12 10.47
C PRO A 4 4.17 -14.14 9.35
N SER A 5 4.23 -15.41 9.69
CA SER A 5 4.07 -16.50 8.72
C SER A 5 2.60 -16.65 8.35
N GLN A 6 2.28 -16.43 7.09
CA GLN A 6 0.92 -16.59 6.55
C GLN A 6 1.01 -17.32 5.22
N PRO A 7 0.05 -18.24 4.92
CA PRO A 7 0.12 -19.03 3.67
C PRO A 7 0.07 -18.17 2.40
N TRP A 8 -0.57 -17.00 2.47
CA TRP A 8 -0.72 -16.09 1.32
C TRP A 8 0.44 -15.11 1.17
N LEU A 9 1.37 -15.08 2.14
CA LEU A 9 2.46 -14.10 2.19
C LEU A 9 3.79 -14.78 1.83
N ARG A 10 4.47 -14.24 0.82
CA ARG A 10 5.79 -14.71 0.40
C ARG A 10 6.81 -13.60 0.60
N VAL A 11 7.93 -13.95 1.21
CA VAL A 11 9.07 -13.02 1.32
C VAL A 11 9.98 -13.25 0.12
N VAL A 12 10.15 -12.21 -0.70
CA VAL A 12 10.94 -12.25 -1.92
C VAL A 12 11.86 -11.04 -1.95
N ASN A 13 13.11 -11.25 -2.30
CA ASN A 13 14.06 -10.17 -2.45
C ASN A 13 14.21 -9.80 -3.92
N ALA A 14 14.34 -8.51 -4.21
CA ALA A 14 14.63 -8.04 -5.55
C ALA A 14 16.02 -8.51 -5.99
N ARG A 15 16.17 -8.77 -7.28
CA ARG A 15 17.44 -9.25 -7.86
C ARG A 15 18.41 -8.12 -8.16
N HIS A 16 17.89 -6.93 -8.41
CA HIS A 16 18.67 -5.78 -8.86
C HIS A 16 18.54 -4.62 -7.89
N THR A 17 19.62 -3.85 -7.77
CA THR A 17 19.59 -2.59 -7.01
C THR A 17 18.94 -1.53 -7.89
N PRO A 18 17.92 -0.81 -7.36
CA PRO A 18 17.31 0.30 -8.11
C PRO A 18 18.32 1.40 -8.38
N SER A 19 17.99 2.26 -9.36
CA SER A 19 18.83 3.42 -9.65
C SER A 19 18.96 4.33 -8.43
N ALA A 20 20.12 5.00 -8.32
CA ALA A 20 20.45 5.80 -7.14
C ALA A 20 19.42 6.89 -6.83
N TRP A 21 18.80 7.50 -7.84
CA TRP A 21 17.82 8.56 -7.61
C TRP A 21 16.54 8.04 -6.90
N LEU A 22 16.19 6.78 -7.10
CA LEU A 22 15.06 6.16 -6.38
C LEU A 22 15.37 5.96 -4.90
N ALA A 23 16.64 5.83 -4.57
CA ALA A 23 17.08 5.57 -3.20
C ALA A 23 17.20 6.83 -2.33
N LEU A 24 17.09 8.02 -2.93
CA LEU A 24 17.45 9.28 -2.24
C LEU A 24 16.66 9.53 -0.96
N ASP A 25 15.35 9.35 -0.98
CA ASP A 25 14.49 9.70 0.16
C ASP A 25 13.57 8.56 0.58
N LEU A 26 13.87 7.34 0.17
CA LEU A 26 13.04 6.18 0.48
C LEU A 26 13.68 5.31 1.55
N GLY A 27 12.84 4.77 2.43
CA GLY A 27 13.28 3.75 3.38
C GLY A 27 13.62 2.43 2.69
N PRO A 28 14.39 1.55 3.36
CA PRO A 28 14.83 0.29 2.75
C PRO A 28 13.67 -0.64 2.38
N GLY A 29 12.59 -0.64 3.16
CA GLY A 29 11.40 -1.44 2.84
C GLY A 29 10.68 -0.95 1.59
N GLU A 30 10.49 0.36 1.48
CA GLU A 30 9.86 0.97 0.31
C GLU A 30 10.70 0.78 -0.94
N LEU A 31 12.01 0.95 -0.81
CA LEU A 31 12.94 0.75 -1.93
C LEU A 31 12.93 -0.70 -2.40
N GLY A 32 12.92 -1.66 -1.46
CA GLY A 32 12.82 -3.07 -1.80
C GLY A 32 11.52 -3.43 -2.51
N ALA A 33 10.40 -2.89 -2.05
CA ALA A 33 9.10 -3.09 -2.68
C ALA A 33 9.07 -2.52 -4.11
N MET A 34 9.61 -1.32 -4.30
CA MET A 34 9.68 -0.71 -5.61
C MET A 34 10.62 -1.46 -6.56
N ALA A 35 11.76 -1.92 -6.05
CA ALA A 35 12.68 -2.71 -6.85
C ALA A 35 12.02 -4.00 -7.34
N LEU A 36 11.29 -4.67 -6.47
CA LEU A 36 10.58 -5.90 -6.82
C LEU A 36 9.45 -5.61 -7.83
N ALA A 37 8.74 -4.50 -7.68
CA ALA A 37 7.70 -4.09 -8.62
C ALA A 37 8.28 -3.76 -10.00
N LEU A 38 9.44 -3.14 -10.07
CA LEU A 38 10.12 -2.86 -11.33
C LEU A 38 10.52 -4.16 -12.07
N GLU A 39 10.85 -5.21 -11.32
CA GLU A 39 11.13 -6.53 -11.89
C GLU A 39 9.86 -7.30 -12.30
N ASN A 40 8.70 -6.86 -11.81
CA ASN A 40 7.41 -7.51 -12.07
C ASN A 40 6.36 -6.43 -12.36
N PRO A 41 6.42 -5.77 -13.54
CA PRO A 41 5.62 -4.56 -13.81
C PRO A 41 4.11 -4.80 -13.92
N ASP A 42 3.67 -6.04 -14.01
CA ASP A 42 2.25 -6.40 -14.00
C ASP A 42 1.64 -6.45 -12.60
N ARG A 43 2.47 -6.31 -11.56
CA ARG A 43 2.02 -6.37 -10.17
C ARG A 43 1.75 -4.98 -9.61
N ILE A 44 0.98 -4.95 -8.53
CA ILE A 44 0.66 -3.73 -7.80
C ILE A 44 1.60 -3.64 -6.61
N VAL A 45 2.20 -2.45 -6.41
CA VAL A 45 2.99 -2.18 -5.22
C VAL A 45 2.13 -1.45 -4.19
N LEU A 46 2.22 -1.88 -2.94
CA LEU A 46 1.49 -1.26 -1.83
C LEU A 46 2.42 -0.30 -1.10
N LEU A 47 2.07 0.98 -1.09
CA LEU A 47 2.84 2.04 -0.46
C LEU A 47 1.89 3.04 0.18
N ASP A 48 2.10 3.34 1.46
CA ASP A 48 1.28 4.33 2.18
C ASP A 48 1.95 5.70 2.30
N ASP A 49 3.27 5.76 2.22
CA ASP A 49 3.98 7.03 2.26
C ASP A 49 3.73 7.84 0.97
N ALA A 50 3.40 9.13 1.13
CA ALA A 50 3.05 9.97 -0.01
C ALA A 50 4.22 10.17 -0.98
N LEU A 51 5.44 10.34 -0.45
CA LEU A 51 6.62 10.49 -1.30
C LEU A 51 6.90 9.21 -2.08
N ALA A 52 6.85 8.05 -1.38
CA ALA A 52 7.05 6.76 -2.02
C ALA A 52 6.03 6.51 -3.13
N ARG A 53 4.76 6.84 -2.89
CA ARG A 53 3.71 6.69 -3.90
C ARG A 53 3.97 7.56 -5.13
N ARG A 54 4.34 8.84 -4.91
CA ARG A 54 4.65 9.74 -6.04
C ARG A 54 5.84 9.24 -6.84
N THR A 55 6.87 8.78 -6.16
CA THR A 55 8.07 8.23 -6.79
C THR A 55 7.73 7.00 -7.63
N ALA A 56 6.93 6.10 -7.08
CA ALA A 56 6.53 4.87 -7.77
C ALA A 56 5.67 5.17 -9.00
N VAL A 57 4.72 6.10 -8.89
CA VAL A 57 3.90 6.52 -10.02
C VAL A 57 4.77 7.14 -11.11
N ALA A 58 5.74 7.97 -10.75
CA ALA A 58 6.68 8.58 -11.70
C ALA A 58 7.55 7.52 -12.39
N ALA A 59 7.79 6.39 -11.74
CA ALA A 59 8.52 5.26 -12.31
C ALA A 59 7.63 4.34 -13.18
N GLY A 60 6.36 4.68 -13.35
CA GLY A 60 5.43 3.89 -14.16
C GLY A 60 4.81 2.70 -13.45
N LEU A 61 4.92 2.62 -12.13
CA LEU A 61 4.39 1.50 -11.36
C LEU A 61 2.92 1.69 -11.02
N ARG A 62 2.22 0.56 -10.83
CA ARG A 62 0.84 0.55 -10.33
C ARG A 62 0.88 0.53 -8.81
N VAL A 63 0.33 1.59 -8.20
CA VAL A 63 0.46 1.82 -6.76
C VAL A 63 -0.90 1.86 -6.08
N TRP A 64 -1.04 1.11 -4.99
CA TRP A 64 -2.20 1.20 -4.11
C TRP A 64 -1.71 1.53 -2.69
N GLY A 65 -2.53 2.27 -1.94
CA GLY A 65 -2.36 2.42 -0.49
C GLY A 65 -3.35 1.52 0.25
N THR A 66 -3.25 1.50 1.57
CA THR A 66 -4.11 0.69 2.43
C THR A 66 -5.60 0.99 2.21
N LEU A 67 -5.98 2.26 2.08
CA LEU A 67 -7.39 2.63 1.87
C LEU A 67 -7.93 2.09 0.55
N ARG A 68 -7.11 2.06 -0.49
CA ARG A 68 -7.51 1.47 -1.77
C ARG A 68 -7.76 -0.03 -1.63
N VAL A 69 -6.93 -0.72 -0.85
CA VAL A 69 -7.12 -2.15 -0.58
C VAL A 69 -8.48 -2.39 0.10
N LEU A 70 -8.83 -1.56 1.09
CA LEU A 70 -10.12 -1.69 1.77
C LEU A 70 -11.31 -1.44 0.83
N LEU A 71 -11.23 -0.40 0.01
CA LEU A 71 -12.28 -0.09 -0.96
C LEU A 71 -12.45 -1.24 -1.96
N GLU A 72 -11.37 -1.80 -2.43
CA GLU A 72 -11.39 -2.92 -3.36
C GLU A 72 -11.97 -4.17 -2.71
N ALA A 73 -11.65 -4.42 -1.44
CA ALA A 73 -12.20 -5.54 -0.68
C ALA A 73 -13.73 -5.44 -0.59
N LYS A 74 -14.26 -4.24 -0.36
CA LYS A 74 -15.71 -4.06 -0.34
C LYS A 74 -16.32 -4.26 -1.72
N THR A 75 -15.72 -3.71 -2.75
CA THR A 75 -16.18 -3.88 -4.14
C THR A 75 -16.26 -5.35 -4.52
N ARG A 76 -15.32 -6.16 -4.04
CA ARG A 76 -15.28 -7.60 -4.30
C ARG A 76 -16.08 -8.42 -3.30
N ALA A 77 -16.86 -7.77 -2.44
CA ALA A 77 -17.68 -8.43 -1.41
C ALA A 77 -16.87 -9.29 -0.42
N LEU A 78 -15.59 -8.98 -0.23
CA LEU A 78 -14.75 -9.65 0.76
C LEU A 78 -15.01 -9.14 2.17
N THR A 79 -15.59 -7.97 2.30
CA THR A 79 -16.07 -7.41 3.57
C THR A 79 -17.38 -6.67 3.31
N PRO A 80 -18.37 -6.75 4.22
CA PRO A 80 -19.65 -6.04 4.05
C PRO A 80 -19.52 -4.54 4.29
N ARG A 81 -18.61 -4.13 5.18
CA ARG A 81 -18.39 -2.73 5.54
C ARG A 81 -16.92 -2.49 5.85
N ILE A 82 -16.41 -1.32 5.44
CA ILE A 82 -15.03 -0.97 5.76
C ILE A 82 -14.90 -0.10 7.01
N GLU A 83 -15.99 0.48 7.53
CA GLU A 83 -15.94 1.33 8.72
C GLU A 83 -15.27 0.66 9.92
N PRO A 84 -15.60 -0.60 10.29
CA PRO A 84 -14.91 -1.27 11.39
C PRO A 84 -13.41 -1.44 11.15
N LEU A 85 -13.01 -1.63 9.90
CA LEU A 85 -11.59 -1.75 9.54
C LEU A 85 -10.87 -0.42 9.67
N LEU A 86 -11.53 0.69 9.30
CA LEU A 86 -10.98 2.02 9.51
C LEU A 86 -10.80 2.32 10.99
N ASP A 87 -11.75 1.90 11.84
CA ASP A 87 -11.62 2.04 13.29
C ASP A 87 -10.40 1.29 13.81
N ARG A 88 -10.17 0.08 13.33
CA ARG A 88 -9.01 -0.72 13.72
C ARG A 88 -7.70 -0.06 13.28
N LEU A 89 -7.65 0.51 12.09
CA LEU A 89 -6.48 1.24 11.61
C LEU A 89 -6.21 2.47 12.47
N ALA A 90 -7.25 3.23 12.81
CA ALA A 90 -7.12 4.41 13.67
C ALA A 90 -6.59 4.02 15.06
N ASN A 91 -7.11 2.94 15.64
CA ASN A 91 -6.65 2.44 16.93
C ASN A 91 -5.21 1.94 16.89
N ALA A 92 -4.75 1.49 15.74
CA ALA A 92 -3.37 1.07 15.53
C ALA A 92 -2.42 2.25 15.21
N GLY A 93 -2.95 3.47 15.17
CA GLY A 93 -2.16 4.67 14.89
C GLY A 93 -1.95 4.97 13.40
N MET A 94 -2.53 4.20 12.51
CA MET A 94 -2.46 4.43 11.07
C MET A 94 -3.61 5.33 10.64
N TRP A 95 -3.43 6.70 10.76
CA TRP A 95 -4.60 7.40 10.45
C TRP A 95 -4.47 8.80 9.84
N GLY A 96 -5.40 9.20 9.00
CA GLY A 96 -5.53 10.48 8.38
C GLY A 96 -6.59 11.36 9.02
N SER A 97 -7.00 12.38 8.31
CA SER A 97 -7.96 13.35 8.79
C SER A 97 -9.39 12.80 8.79
N ALA A 98 -10.27 13.45 9.56
CA ALA A 98 -11.70 13.16 9.55
C ALA A 98 -12.31 13.35 8.16
N ASP A 99 -11.81 14.33 7.39
CA ASP A 99 -12.24 14.54 6.01
C ASP A 99 -11.92 13.35 5.11
N LEU A 100 -10.71 12.81 5.22
CA LEU A 100 -10.31 11.64 4.44
C LEU A 100 -11.19 10.45 4.80
N ARG A 101 -11.45 10.24 6.09
CA ARG A 101 -12.34 9.17 6.55
C ARG A 101 -13.72 9.29 5.93
N ARG A 102 -14.33 10.49 5.96
CA ARG A 102 -15.64 10.72 5.36
C ARG A 102 -15.66 10.43 3.87
N ARG A 103 -14.60 10.86 3.16
CA ARG A 103 -14.51 10.65 1.71
C ARG A 103 -14.39 9.17 1.37
N VAL A 104 -13.60 8.44 2.13
CA VAL A 104 -13.43 6.99 1.92
C VAL A 104 -14.73 6.25 2.20
N LEU A 105 -15.42 6.57 3.30
CA LEU A 105 -16.71 5.97 3.62
C LEU A 105 -17.76 6.29 2.55
N SER A 106 -17.76 7.50 2.04
CA SER A 106 -18.67 7.90 0.96
C SER A 106 -18.40 7.08 -0.31
N LEU A 107 -17.14 6.91 -0.67
CA LEU A 107 -16.76 6.09 -1.83
C LEU A 107 -17.17 4.63 -1.66
N ALA A 108 -17.19 4.15 -0.42
CA ALA A 108 -17.62 2.79 -0.10
C ALA A 108 -19.15 2.65 0.00
N GLY A 109 -19.89 3.73 -0.11
CA GLY A 109 -21.35 3.73 0.08
C GLY A 109 -21.75 3.67 1.55
N GLU A 110 -20.88 4.10 2.42
CA GLU A 110 -21.09 4.14 3.87
C GLU A 110 -21.07 5.58 4.36
#